data_ce39e4e2cff96182686356aa23abcb36
#
_entry.id   ce39e4e2cff96182686356aa23abcb36
#
_cell.length_a   1.000
_cell.length_b   1.000
_cell.length_c   1.000
_cell.angle_alpha   90.00
_cell.angle_beta   90.00
_cell.angle_gamma   90.00
#
_symmetry.space_group_name_H-M   'P 1'
#
loop_
_entity.id
_entity.type
_entity.pdbx_description
1 polymer ?
#
loop_
_entity_poly.entity_id
_entity_poly.type
_entity_poly.pdbx_seq_one_letter_code
_entity_poly.pdbx_strand_id
1 'polypeptide(L)'
;MKILQFIASKNRGGAENVTATLTNALFQEGVNVELLLLKNSLVAQQIDARIAITYLHFSSRFNPLVYLELLSIMLRKKPDIIHTHSAKATELIYAIRHFISALHVATKHNARKGKIFNKIKHVTAVSREVQKSITPRKATIIYNGIAPKSISPIEHPQKPFHIYAIGRLDPIKAYDRLIEACAKLSFDFRLHIVGEGKERASLESLAQQLGVSDKVIFEGFQSDIPSLMNQSDLVVISSHSEGFSVVMVEAFFYAPLLLSTKVSGATEILEEAFLMEHTTMHAKIEAIFHDYATYQKQFEALRFRIQPSLTLHNSVAQYRAYYETSLKDVQ
;
A
#
# COMPACT_ATOMS: atom_id res chain seq x y z
N MET A 1 -21.10 4.43 17.19
CA MET A 1 -20.87 3.97 15.82
C MET A 1 -20.11 2.66 15.87
N LYS A 2 -20.70 1.58 15.32
CA LYS A 2 -20.09 0.25 15.20
C LYS A 2 -19.69 0.01 13.73
N ILE A 3 -18.42 -0.28 13.49
CA ILE A 3 -17.86 -0.48 12.14
C ILE A 3 -17.48 -1.93 11.95
N LEU A 4 -17.89 -2.54 10.86
CA LEU A 4 -17.39 -3.82 10.39
C LEU A 4 -16.50 -3.60 9.18
N GLN A 5 -15.17 -3.80 9.33
CA GLN A 5 -14.22 -3.78 8.24
C GLN A 5 -14.28 -5.11 7.49
N PHE A 6 -14.21 -5.11 6.16
CA PHE A 6 -14.24 -6.33 5.37
C PHE A 6 -13.25 -6.32 4.22
N ILE A 7 -12.37 -7.32 4.18
CA ILE A 7 -11.52 -7.61 3.03
C ILE A 7 -11.62 -9.09 2.63
N ALA A 8 -11.95 -9.35 1.37
CA ALA A 8 -12.16 -10.70 0.82
C ALA A 8 -10.88 -11.26 0.17
N SER A 9 -9.79 -11.32 0.94
CA SER A 9 -8.47 -11.83 0.51
C SER A 9 -7.91 -12.85 1.50
N LYS A 10 -7.13 -13.81 0.99
CA LYS A 10 -6.39 -14.79 1.80
C LYS A 10 -4.91 -14.44 1.93
N ASN A 11 -4.40 -13.62 1.02
CA ASN A 11 -2.98 -13.29 0.90
C ASN A 11 -2.60 -12.07 1.73
N ARG A 12 -1.29 -11.74 1.74
CA ARG A 12 -0.77 -10.45 2.19
C ARG A 12 -0.48 -9.55 1.00
N GLY A 13 -0.77 -8.26 1.14
CA GLY A 13 -0.49 -7.25 0.13
C GLY A 13 -0.77 -5.85 0.67
N GLY A 14 -0.60 -4.81 -0.15
CA GLY A 14 -0.77 -3.43 0.30
C GLY A 14 -2.17 -3.12 0.84
N ALA A 15 -3.23 -3.57 0.16
CA ALA A 15 -4.60 -3.34 0.61
C ALA A 15 -4.92 -4.08 1.92
N GLU A 16 -4.38 -5.30 2.08
CA GLU A 16 -4.51 -6.11 3.27
C GLU A 16 -3.81 -5.46 4.47
N ASN A 17 -2.58 -5.00 4.28
CA ASN A 17 -1.83 -4.28 5.32
C ASN A 17 -2.54 -2.98 5.72
N VAL A 18 -3.02 -2.19 4.74
CA VAL A 18 -3.78 -0.97 5.02
C VAL A 18 -5.06 -1.27 5.81
N THR A 19 -5.79 -2.34 5.46
CA THR A 19 -7.00 -2.76 6.20
C THR A 19 -6.66 -3.12 7.63
N ALA A 20 -5.62 -3.91 7.86
CA ALA A 20 -5.19 -4.31 9.21
C ALA A 20 -4.76 -3.09 10.04
N THR A 21 -3.91 -2.25 9.48
CA THR A 21 -3.39 -1.05 10.14
C THR A 21 -4.52 -0.09 10.51
N LEU A 22 -5.45 0.19 9.58
CA LEU A 22 -6.62 1.05 9.84
C LEU A 22 -7.52 0.45 10.92
N THR A 23 -7.78 -0.87 10.89
CA THR A 23 -8.62 -1.55 11.88
C THR A 23 -8.02 -1.43 13.27
N ASN A 24 -6.73 -1.73 13.43
CA ASN A 24 -6.03 -1.62 14.70
C ASN A 24 -6.04 -0.18 15.23
N ALA A 25 -5.78 0.80 14.37
CA ALA A 25 -5.72 2.20 14.76
C ALA A 25 -7.10 2.75 15.17
N LEU A 26 -8.17 2.41 14.45
CA LEU A 26 -9.55 2.74 14.86
C LEU A 26 -9.88 2.16 16.23
N PHE A 27 -9.48 0.92 16.50
CA PHE A 27 -9.66 0.28 17.80
C PHE A 27 -8.89 0.99 18.90
N GLN A 28 -7.64 1.36 18.66
CA GLN A 28 -6.81 2.11 19.63
C GLN A 28 -7.39 3.48 19.96
N GLU A 29 -8.07 4.13 19.01
CA GLU A 29 -8.81 5.38 19.23
C GLU A 29 -10.22 5.19 19.85
N GLY A 30 -10.53 3.99 20.35
CA GLY A 30 -11.78 3.69 21.05
C GLY A 30 -13.01 3.51 20.13
N VAL A 31 -12.80 3.38 18.82
CA VAL A 31 -13.91 3.09 17.89
C VAL A 31 -14.32 1.63 18.06
N ASN A 32 -15.62 1.37 18.14
CA ASN A 32 -16.15 0.01 18.13
C ASN A 32 -16.01 -0.59 16.73
N VAL A 33 -14.90 -1.29 16.49
CA VAL A 33 -14.56 -1.89 15.20
C VAL A 33 -14.40 -3.39 15.32
N GLU A 34 -14.97 -4.12 14.37
CA GLU A 34 -14.80 -5.56 14.17
C GLU A 34 -14.30 -5.83 12.75
N LEU A 35 -13.74 -7.01 12.51
CA LEU A 35 -13.19 -7.39 11.21
C LEU A 35 -13.86 -8.65 10.67
N LEU A 36 -14.27 -8.61 9.39
CA LEU A 36 -14.74 -9.76 8.62
C LEU A 36 -13.65 -10.19 7.63
N LEU A 37 -13.22 -11.43 7.70
CA LEU A 37 -12.19 -12.02 6.87
C LEU A 37 -12.65 -13.31 6.20
N LEU A 38 -12.01 -13.68 5.12
CA LEU A 38 -12.12 -15.07 4.63
C LEU A 38 -11.41 -16.01 5.60
N LYS A 39 -11.96 -17.22 5.76
CA LYS A 39 -11.28 -18.30 6.51
C LYS A 39 -9.86 -18.51 5.98
N ASN A 40 -8.90 -18.63 6.88
CA ASN A 40 -7.46 -18.74 6.59
C ASN A 40 -6.84 -17.49 5.93
N SER A 41 -7.38 -16.31 6.15
CA SER A 41 -6.75 -15.06 5.74
C SER A 41 -5.53 -14.74 6.60
N LEU A 42 -4.40 -14.46 5.95
CA LEU A 42 -3.16 -14.06 6.63
C LEU A 42 -3.26 -12.68 7.31
N VAL A 43 -4.28 -11.89 6.99
CA VAL A 43 -4.55 -10.58 7.63
C VAL A 43 -4.81 -10.75 9.12
N ALA A 44 -5.43 -11.86 9.54
CA ALA A 44 -5.74 -12.13 10.95
C ALA A 44 -4.51 -12.07 11.87
N GLN A 45 -3.32 -12.43 11.37
CA GLN A 45 -2.06 -12.40 12.12
C GLN A 45 -1.54 -10.99 12.45
N GLN A 46 -2.10 -9.96 11.81
CA GLN A 46 -1.71 -8.56 12.00
C GLN A 46 -2.70 -7.79 12.88
N ILE A 47 -3.77 -8.43 13.31
CA ILE A 47 -4.87 -7.80 14.05
C ILE A 47 -4.63 -7.93 15.55
N ASP A 48 -4.86 -6.84 16.28
CA ASP A 48 -4.83 -6.83 17.74
C ASP A 48 -5.80 -7.90 18.29
N ALA A 49 -5.32 -8.74 19.19
CA ALA A 49 -6.06 -9.90 19.71
C ALA A 49 -7.38 -9.53 20.40
N ARG A 50 -7.54 -8.27 20.79
CA ARG A 50 -8.78 -7.75 21.42
C ARG A 50 -9.88 -7.42 20.40
N ILE A 51 -9.55 -7.32 19.11
CA ILE A 51 -10.52 -7.04 18.05
C ILE A 51 -11.23 -8.31 17.64
N ALA A 52 -12.55 -8.29 17.66
CA ALA A 52 -13.35 -9.42 17.25
C ALA A 52 -13.24 -9.68 15.74
N ILE A 53 -12.79 -10.89 15.37
CA ILE A 53 -12.73 -11.33 13.98
C ILE A 53 -13.87 -12.32 13.72
N THR A 54 -14.61 -12.09 12.65
CA THR A 54 -15.60 -13.02 12.09
C THR A 54 -15.05 -13.59 10.78
N TYR A 55 -15.20 -14.89 10.59
CA TYR A 55 -14.73 -15.56 9.38
C TYR A 55 -15.88 -15.91 8.46
N LEU A 56 -15.69 -15.62 7.18
CA LEU A 56 -16.53 -16.03 6.07
C LEU A 56 -15.97 -17.34 5.50
N HIS A 57 -16.77 -18.40 5.48
CA HIS A 57 -16.33 -19.72 5.05
C HIS A 57 -16.39 -19.86 3.52
N PHE A 58 -17.44 -19.33 2.91
CA PHE A 58 -17.57 -19.31 1.45
C PHE A 58 -16.88 -18.08 0.86
N SER A 59 -16.06 -18.28 -0.13
CA SER A 59 -15.26 -17.19 -0.72
C SER A 59 -15.58 -16.89 -2.18
N SER A 60 -16.36 -17.73 -2.86
CA SER A 60 -16.71 -17.55 -4.26
C SER A 60 -17.97 -16.70 -4.41
N ARG A 61 -17.90 -15.62 -5.18
CA ARG A 61 -19.04 -14.80 -5.56
C ARG A 61 -20.09 -15.52 -6.42
N PHE A 62 -19.74 -16.69 -6.95
CA PHE A 62 -20.66 -17.55 -7.72
C PHE A 62 -21.37 -18.58 -6.86
N ASN A 63 -20.99 -18.73 -5.60
CA ASN A 63 -21.67 -19.63 -4.65
C ASN A 63 -22.75 -18.86 -3.88
N PRO A 64 -24.04 -19.21 -4.03
CA PRO A 64 -25.14 -18.52 -3.34
C PRO A 64 -25.04 -18.57 -1.82
N LEU A 65 -24.41 -19.61 -1.27
CA LEU A 65 -24.24 -19.75 0.18
C LEU A 65 -23.42 -18.62 0.80
N VAL A 66 -22.53 -17.97 0.03
CA VAL A 66 -21.77 -16.80 0.54
C VAL A 66 -22.69 -15.64 0.91
N TYR A 67 -23.77 -15.43 0.16
CA TYR A 67 -24.71 -14.34 0.40
C TYR A 67 -25.60 -14.63 1.61
N LEU A 68 -26.02 -15.90 1.81
CA LEU A 68 -26.77 -16.32 3.00
C LEU A 68 -25.92 -16.19 4.26
N GLU A 69 -24.63 -16.60 4.19
CA GLU A 69 -23.69 -16.44 5.30
C GLU A 69 -23.47 -14.97 5.64
N LEU A 70 -23.25 -14.11 4.62
CA LEU A 70 -23.09 -12.67 4.81
C LEU A 70 -24.35 -12.04 5.44
N LEU A 71 -25.54 -12.36 4.96
CA LEU A 71 -26.80 -11.88 5.54
C LEU A 71 -26.92 -12.28 7.01
N SER A 72 -26.63 -13.54 7.34
CA SER A 72 -26.63 -14.02 8.73
C SER A 72 -25.64 -13.25 9.60
N ILE A 73 -24.43 -12.97 9.09
CA ILE A 73 -23.43 -12.18 9.80
C ILE A 73 -23.93 -10.76 10.02
N MET A 74 -24.46 -10.10 8.98
CA MET A 74 -24.94 -8.71 9.06
C MET A 74 -26.12 -8.58 10.05
N LEU A 75 -27.05 -9.52 10.04
CA LEU A 75 -28.20 -9.53 10.96
C LEU A 75 -27.78 -9.76 12.41
N ARG A 76 -26.76 -10.56 12.66
CA ARG A 76 -26.23 -10.80 14.02
C ARG A 76 -25.38 -9.65 14.53
N LYS A 77 -24.51 -9.10 13.68
CA LYS A 77 -23.53 -8.06 14.06
C LYS A 77 -24.16 -6.67 14.11
N LYS A 78 -25.14 -6.39 13.27
CA LYS A 78 -25.84 -5.10 13.14
C LYS A 78 -24.88 -3.91 13.17
N PRO A 79 -23.87 -3.84 12.26
CA PRO A 79 -22.98 -2.70 12.21
C PRO A 79 -23.74 -1.47 11.69
N ASP A 80 -23.33 -0.28 12.16
CA ASP A 80 -23.79 0.98 11.57
C ASP A 80 -23.17 1.17 10.17
N ILE A 81 -21.89 0.77 10.04
CA ILE A 81 -21.11 0.86 8.80
C ILE A 81 -20.48 -0.50 8.47
N ILE A 82 -20.63 -0.93 7.22
CA ILE A 82 -19.81 -1.95 6.61
C ILE A 82 -18.81 -1.29 5.65
N HIS A 83 -17.51 -1.32 6.00
CA HIS A 83 -16.45 -0.77 5.17
C HIS A 83 -15.71 -1.87 4.44
N THR A 84 -15.81 -1.87 3.12
CA THR A 84 -15.21 -2.89 2.25
C THR A 84 -13.91 -2.40 1.62
N HIS A 85 -12.90 -3.28 1.62
CA HIS A 85 -11.63 -3.06 0.95
C HIS A 85 -11.50 -4.02 -0.24
N SER A 86 -11.13 -3.49 -1.40
CA SER A 86 -11.04 -4.22 -2.66
C SER A 86 -12.37 -4.56 -3.35
N ALA A 87 -12.31 -4.80 -4.67
CA ALA A 87 -13.50 -5.01 -5.49
C ALA A 87 -14.34 -6.22 -5.06
N LYS A 88 -13.70 -7.34 -4.69
CA LYS A 88 -14.42 -8.57 -4.33
C LYS A 88 -15.29 -8.40 -3.08
N ALA A 89 -14.74 -7.78 -2.02
CA ALA A 89 -15.52 -7.50 -0.81
C ALA A 89 -16.69 -6.55 -1.12
N THR A 90 -16.43 -5.52 -1.93
CA THR A 90 -17.43 -4.54 -2.35
C THR A 90 -18.55 -5.19 -3.18
N GLU A 91 -18.23 -6.08 -4.12
CA GLU A 91 -19.23 -6.83 -4.92
C GLU A 91 -20.13 -7.71 -4.03
N LEU A 92 -19.53 -8.41 -3.07
CA LEU A 92 -20.28 -9.29 -2.16
C LEU A 92 -21.28 -8.51 -1.30
N ILE A 93 -20.87 -7.39 -0.72
CA ILE A 93 -21.78 -6.56 0.09
C ILE A 93 -22.80 -5.84 -0.77
N TYR A 94 -22.41 -5.36 -1.95
CA TYR A 94 -23.34 -4.71 -2.88
C TYR A 94 -24.48 -5.64 -3.30
N ALA A 95 -24.22 -6.95 -3.46
CA ALA A 95 -25.25 -7.92 -3.84
C ALA A 95 -26.37 -8.04 -2.79
N ILE A 96 -26.05 -7.90 -1.51
CA ILE A 96 -27.02 -8.00 -0.40
C ILE A 96 -27.50 -6.65 0.13
N ARG A 97 -27.13 -5.54 -0.49
CA ARG A 97 -27.37 -4.16 0.01
C ARG A 97 -28.81 -3.83 0.37
N HIS A 98 -29.79 -4.45 -0.31
CA HIS A 98 -31.22 -4.21 -0.06
C HIS A 98 -31.76 -4.95 1.18
N PHE A 99 -30.96 -5.85 1.73
CA PHE A 99 -31.33 -6.67 2.89
C PHE A 99 -30.59 -6.29 4.17
N ILE A 100 -29.75 -5.24 4.11
CA ILE A 100 -28.95 -4.77 5.24
C ILE A 100 -29.21 -3.29 5.49
N SER A 101 -29.25 -2.89 6.76
CA SER A 101 -29.40 -1.49 7.17
C SER A 101 -28.08 -0.74 7.29
N ALA A 102 -26.96 -1.46 7.29
CA ALA A 102 -25.63 -0.86 7.43
C ALA A 102 -25.27 0.05 6.25
N LEU A 103 -24.69 1.22 6.54
CA LEU A 103 -24.13 2.10 5.52
C LEU A 103 -22.94 1.40 4.86
N HIS A 104 -22.98 1.27 3.53
CA HIS A 104 -21.86 0.68 2.77
C HIS A 104 -20.86 1.74 2.36
N VAL A 105 -19.67 1.70 2.97
CA VAL A 105 -18.48 2.46 2.57
C VAL A 105 -17.51 1.54 1.86
N ALA A 106 -16.82 2.01 0.82
CA ALA A 106 -15.85 1.19 0.09
C ALA A 106 -14.57 1.98 -0.22
N THR A 107 -13.39 1.38 0.04
CA THR A 107 -12.09 1.92 -0.34
C THR A 107 -11.55 1.24 -1.59
N LYS A 108 -11.24 2.04 -2.61
CA LYS A 108 -10.55 1.59 -3.83
C LYS A 108 -9.05 1.80 -3.70
N HIS A 109 -8.28 0.70 -3.79
CA HIS A 109 -6.83 0.69 -3.58
C HIS A 109 -5.99 0.74 -4.86
N ASN A 110 -6.59 0.63 -6.05
CA ASN A 110 -5.87 0.73 -7.33
C ASN A 110 -6.79 1.20 -8.45
N ALA A 111 -6.21 1.78 -9.51
CA ALA A 111 -6.97 2.33 -10.63
C ALA A 111 -7.49 1.27 -11.63
N ARG A 112 -6.84 0.10 -11.70
CA ARG A 112 -7.01 -0.87 -12.80
C ARG A 112 -8.27 -1.70 -12.78
N LYS A 113 -8.84 -2.01 -11.62
CA LYS A 113 -9.97 -2.94 -11.45
C LYS A 113 -11.09 -2.32 -10.61
N GLY A 114 -12.31 -2.87 -10.75
CA GLY A 114 -13.38 -2.58 -9.82
C GLY A 114 -14.40 -1.57 -10.31
N LYS A 115 -15.06 -1.83 -11.46
CA LYS A 115 -16.23 -1.06 -11.91
C LYS A 115 -17.35 -1.01 -10.86
N ILE A 116 -17.34 -1.92 -9.87
CA ILE A 116 -18.30 -1.95 -8.78
C ILE A 116 -18.28 -0.66 -7.96
N PHE A 117 -17.12 -0.02 -7.79
CA PHE A 117 -17.01 1.23 -7.04
C PHE A 117 -17.84 2.37 -7.66
N ASN A 118 -18.14 2.32 -8.96
CA ASN A 118 -19.01 3.29 -9.63
C ASN A 118 -20.47 3.20 -9.17
N LYS A 119 -20.87 2.08 -8.54
CA LYS A 119 -22.23 1.84 -8.03
C LYS A 119 -22.39 2.15 -6.54
N ILE A 120 -21.30 2.43 -5.84
CA ILE A 120 -21.32 2.71 -4.40
C ILE A 120 -21.45 4.22 -4.17
N LYS A 121 -22.33 4.62 -3.26
CA LYS A 121 -22.55 6.03 -2.91
C LYS A 121 -21.37 6.61 -2.14
N HIS A 122 -20.87 5.89 -1.13
CA HIS A 122 -19.81 6.34 -0.24
C HIS A 122 -18.50 5.60 -0.56
N VAL A 123 -17.62 6.24 -1.33
CA VAL A 123 -16.36 5.65 -1.79
C VAL A 123 -15.19 6.53 -1.38
N THR A 124 -14.13 5.89 -0.87
CA THR A 124 -12.83 6.52 -0.71
C THR A 124 -11.83 5.96 -1.73
N ALA A 125 -10.86 6.77 -2.09
CA ALA A 125 -9.78 6.42 -3.00
C ALA A 125 -8.44 6.76 -2.35
N VAL A 126 -7.43 5.91 -2.55
CA VAL A 126 -6.11 6.10 -1.94
C VAL A 126 -5.22 7.09 -2.69
N SER A 127 -5.65 7.59 -3.86
CA SER A 127 -4.92 8.58 -4.65
C SER A 127 -5.86 9.29 -5.64
N ARG A 128 -5.41 10.41 -6.22
CA ARG A 128 -6.16 11.15 -7.24
C ARG A 128 -6.40 10.33 -8.51
N GLU A 129 -5.42 9.54 -8.93
CA GLU A 129 -5.59 8.68 -10.11
C GLU A 129 -6.59 7.56 -9.84
N VAL A 130 -6.55 6.95 -8.65
CA VAL A 130 -7.57 5.98 -8.24
C VAL A 130 -8.95 6.65 -8.20
N GLN A 131 -9.07 7.87 -7.67
CA GLN A 131 -10.32 8.64 -7.68
C GLN A 131 -10.82 8.88 -9.12
N LYS A 132 -9.95 9.30 -10.04
CA LYS A 132 -10.29 9.52 -11.47
C LYS A 132 -10.82 8.25 -12.15
N SER A 133 -10.44 7.08 -11.66
CA SER A 133 -10.90 5.78 -12.18
C SER A 133 -12.30 5.37 -11.69
N ILE A 134 -12.97 6.23 -10.89
CA ILE A 134 -14.34 6.04 -10.39
C ILE A 134 -15.25 7.03 -11.12
N THR A 135 -16.34 6.54 -11.71
CA THR A 135 -17.27 7.37 -12.50
C THR A 135 -18.71 7.15 -12.01
N PRO A 136 -19.48 8.22 -11.66
CA PRO A 136 -19.06 9.62 -11.54
C PRO A 136 -18.06 9.83 -10.38
N ARG A 137 -17.18 10.81 -10.49
CA ARG A 137 -16.08 11.07 -9.54
C ARG A 137 -16.61 11.64 -8.21
N LYS A 138 -17.12 10.76 -7.34
CA LYS A 138 -17.66 11.13 -6.01
C LYS A 138 -16.80 10.63 -4.84
N ALA A 139 -15.66 9.97 -5.12
CA ALA A 139 -14.83 9.43 -4.07
C ALA A 139 -14.05 10.52 -3.32
N THR A 140 -13.96 10.39 -2.01
CA THR A 140 -13.07 11.19 -1.17
C THR A 140 -11.67 10.58 -1.17
N ILE A 141 -10.63 11.40 -1.33
CA ILE A 141 -9.25 10.91 -1.25
C ILE A 141 -8.85 10.85 0.22
N ILE A 142 -8.38 9.67 0.64
CA ILE A 142 -7.75 9.46 1.94
C ILE A 142 -6.48 8.66 1.67
N TYR A 143 -5.32 9.30 1.83
CA TYR A 143 -4.02 8.66 1.63
C TYR A 143 -3.75 7.62 2.71
N ASN A 144 -3.00 6.58 2.33
CA ASN A 144 -2.48 5.62 3.31
C ASN A 144 -1.48 6.32 4.23
N GLY A 145 -1.58 6.06 5.53
CA GLY A 145 -0.63 6.54 6.51
C GLY A 145 0.01 5.40 7.28
N ILE A 146 1.14 5.68 7.92
CA ILE A 146 1.82 4.75 8.83
C ILE A 146 1.99 5.38 10.22
N ALA A 147 2.17 4.53 11.23
CA ALA A 147 2.62 4.94 12.56
C ALA A 147 4.16 4.87 12.56
N PRO A 148 4.87 6.01 12.55
CA PRO A 148 6.32 5.99 12.47
C PRO A 148 6.93 5.44 13.76
N LYS A 149 8.03 4.68 13.59
CA LYS A 149 8.89 4.22 14.68
C LYS A 149 10.13 5.10 14.75
N SER A 150 10.66 5.31 15.93
CA SER A 150 11.97 5.95 16.09
C SER A 150 13.07 4.99 15.66
N ILE A 151 13.96 5.46 14.78
CA ILE A 151 15.15 4.73 14.32
C ILE A 151 16.33 5.70 14.45
N SER A 152 17.46 5.20 14.94
CA SER A 152 18.69 5.99 14.98
C SER A 152 19.20 6.20 13.55
N PRO A 153 19.44 7.45 13.15
CA PRO A 153 19.98 7.74 11.82
C PRO A 153 21.39 7.16 11.66
N ILE A 154 21.74 6.79 10.45
CA ILE A 154 23.10 6.42 10.07
C ILE A 154 23.64 7.41 9.06
N GLU A 155 24.94 7.39 8.84
CA GLU A 155 25.61 8.29 7.91
C GLU A 155 25.45 7.82 6.46
N HIS A 156 25.19 8.75 5.54
CA HIS A 156 25.01 8.52 4.12
C HIS A 156 25.79 9.54 3.27
N PRO A 157 26.23 9.17 2.03
CA PRO A 157 26.09 7.84 1.42
C PRO A 157 27.14 6.85 1.95
N GLN A 158 26.79 5.56 1.91
CA GLN A 158 27.66 4.45 2.29
C GLN A 158 28.57 4.03 1.11
N LYS A 159 29.56 3.18 1.40
CA LYS A 159 30.44 2.55 0.39
C LYS A 159 30.50 1.04 0.66
N PRO A 160 30.03 0.20 -0.29
CA PRO A 160 29.38 0.56 -1.57
C PRO A 160 28.04 1.28 -1.37
N PHE A 161 27.52 1.89 -2.45
CA PHE A 161 26.22 2.58 -2.44
C PHE A 161 25.07 1.57 -2.39
N HIS A 162 24.20 1.68 -1.39
CA HIS A 162 23.12 0.72 -1.14
C HIS A 162 21.78 1.19 -1.72
N ILE A 163 21.29 0.43 -2.71
CA ILE A 163 19.99 0.65 -3.36
C ILE A 163 19.02 -0.41 -2.88
N TYR A 164 17.85 0.00 -2.39
CA TYR A 164 16.82 -0.93 -1.91
C TYR A 164 15.56 -0.85 -2.75
N ALA A 165 15.01 -2.01 -3.11
CA ALA A 165 13.71 -2.15 -3.75
C ALA A 165 12.87 -3.15 -2.95
N ILE A 166 11.68 -2.73 -2.50
CA ILE A 166 10.89 -3.44 -1.50
C ILE A 166 9.50 -3.77 -2.05
N GLY A 167 9.11 -5.03 -1.99
CA GLY A 167 7.79 -5.50 -2.40
C GLY A 167 7.78 -6.92 -2.93
N ARG A 168 6.60 -7.43 -3.30
CA ARG A 168 6.48 -8.77 -3.89
C ARG A 168 7.24 -8.86 -5.21
N LEU A 169 7.91 -9.97 -5.43
CA LEU A 169 8.56 -10.27 -6.72
C LEU A 169 7.48 -10.70 -7.73
N ASP A 170 6.84 -9.69 -8.32
CA ASP A 170 5.68 -9.77 -9.22
C ASP A 170 5.98 -8.86 -10.43
N PRO A 171 5.63 -9.22 -11.67
CA PRO A 171 5.94 -8.43 -12.86
C PRO A 171 5.55 -6.96 -12.78
N ILE A 172 4.52 -6.63 -11.97
CA ILE A 172 4.09 -5.26 -11.77
C ILE A 172 5.14 -4.39 -11.09
N LYS A 173 6.06 -4.97 -10.31
CA LYS A 173 7.11 -4.25 -9.61
C LYS A 173 8.30 -3.92 -10.50
N ALA A 174 8.41 -4.57 -11.67
CA ALA A 174 9.42 -4.31 -12.70
C ALA A 174 10.86 -4.31 -12.17
N TYR A 175 11.20 -5.28 -11.31
CA TYR A 175 12.55 -5.44 -10.79
C TYR A 175 13.55 -5.85 -11.87
N ASP A 176 13.08 -6.49 -12.95
CA ASP A 176 13.85 -6.73 -14.16
C ASP A 176 14.43 -5.42 -14.72
N ARG A 177 13.61 -4.37 -14.83
CA ARG A 177 14.04 -3.04 -15.30
C ARG A 177 15.02 -2.36 -14.35
N LEU A 178 14.86 -2.59 -13.04
CA LEU A 178 15.80 -2.05 -12.06
C LEU A 178 17.16 -2.76 -12.15
N ILE A 179 17.20 -4.09 -12.26
CA ILE A 179 18.44 -4.85 -12.44
C ILE A 179 19.15 -4.42 -13.74
N GLU A 180 18.42 -4.28 -14.87
CA GLU A 180 18.96 -3.79 -16.14
C GLU A 180 19.53 -2.36 -16.03
N ALA A 181 18.90 -1.49 -15.23
CA ALA A 181 19.38 -0.14 -14.99
C ALA A 181 20.64 -0.16 -14.12
N CYS A 182 20.65 -0.93 -13.04
CA CYS A 182 21.79 -1.04 -12.14
C CYS A 182 23.02 -1.67 -12.83
N ALA A 183 22.84 -2.61 -13.75
CA ALA A 183 23.92 -3.21 -14.52
C ALA A 183 24.69 -2.18 -15.38
N LYS A 184 24.15 -0.99 -15.61
CA LYS A 184 24.77 0.11 -16.39
C LYS A 184 25.45 1.16 -15.52
N LEU A 185 25.37 1.04 -14.18
CA LEU A 185 25.95 2.03 -13.25
C LEU A 185 27.47 1.99 -13.28
N SER A 186 28.11 3.17 -13.26
CA SER A 186 29.56 3.34 -13.35
C SER A 186 30.27 3.26 -11.99
N PHE A 187 29.53 3.23 -10.88
CA PHE A 187 30.04 3.21 -9.52
C PHE A 187 29.78 1.87 -8.81
N ASP A 188 30.43 1.65 -7.67
CA ASP A 188 30.22 0.44 -6.87
C ASP A 188 28.94 0.53 -6.04
N PHE A 189 28.07 -0.47 -6.17
CA PHE A 189 26.76 -0.53 -5.53
C PHE A 189 26.42 -1.93 -5.01
N ARG A 190 25.40 -1.97 -4.15
CA ARG A 190 24.67 -3.17 -3.79
C ARG A 190 23.17 -2.91 -4.00
N LEU A 191 22.52 -3.76 -4.79
CA LEU A 191 21.07 -3.72 -4.98
C LEU A 191 20.41 -4.78 -4.10
N HIS A 192 19.64 -4.35 -3.12
CA HIS A 192 18.88 -5.21 -2.22
C HIS A 192 17.43 -5.29 -2.69
N ILE A 193 16.99 -6.48 -3.09
CA ILE A 193 15.59 -6.75 -3.47
C ILE A 193 14.92 -7.50 -2.32
N VAL A 194 14.02 -6.79 -1.62
CA VAL A 194 13.37 -7.24 -0.39
C VAL A 194 11.96 -7.71 -0.69
N GLY A 195 11.69 -8.98 -0.45
CA GLY A 195 10.38 -9.60 -0.66
C GLY A 195 10.47 -10.98 -1.28
N GLU A 196 9.32 -11.59 -1.48
CA GLU A 196 9.17 -12.90 -2.11
C GLU A 196 8.16 -12.84 -3.26
N GLY A 197 8.26 -13.78 -4.19
CA GLY A 197 7.32 -13.90 -5.29
C GLY A 197 7.80 -14.82 -6.41
N LYS A 198 6.93 -15.01 -7.37
CA LYS A 198 7.14 -15.96 -8.48
C LYS A 198 8.25 -15.57 -9.46
N GLU A 199 8.65 -14.29 -9.48
CA GLU A 199 9.70 -13.78 -10.38
C GLU A 199 11.12 -14.01 -9.84
N ARG A 200 11.30 -14.56 -8.61
CA ARG A 200 12.62 -14.68 -7.99
C ARG A 200 13.63 -15.36 -8.90
N ALA A 201 13.32 -16.56 -9.39
CA ALA A 201 14.23 -17.34 -10.22
C ALA A 201 14.58 -16.65 -11.55
N SER A 202 13.62 -15.97 -12.18
CA SER A 202 13.84 -15.21 -13.41
C SER A 202 14.73 -13.97 -13.17
N LEU A 203 14.56 -13.29 -12.04
CA LEU A 203 15.36 -12.13 -11.67
C LEU A 203 16.81 -12.50 -11.30
N GLU A 204 17.01 -13.62 -10.59
CA GLU A 204 18.34 -14.20 -10.30
C GLU A 204 19.07 -14.56 -11.61
N SER A 205 18.39 -15.24 -12.55
CA SER A 205 18.93 -15.54 -13.87
C SER A 205 19.29 -14.29 -14.66
N LEU A 206 18.46 -13.26 -14.62
CA LEU A 206 18.73 -11.98 -15.28
C LEU A 206 19.97 -11.29 -14.71
N ALA A 207 20.13 -11.26 -13.38
CA ALA A 207 21.33 -10.70 -12.73
C ALA A 207 22.60 -11.44 -13.15
N GLN A 208 22.54 -12.76 -13.30
CA GLN A 208 23.65 -13.59 -13.79
C GLN A 208 23.98 -13.27 -15.26
N GLN A 209 22.96 -13.20 -16.13
CA GLN A 209 23.15 -12.87 -17.55
C GLN A 209 23.78 -11.50 -17.77
N LEU A 210 23.46 -10.53 -16.89
CA LEU A 210 24.01 -9.17 -16.94
C LEU A 210 25.35 -9.02 -16.20
N GLY A 211 25.88 -10.09 -15.57
CA GLY A 211 27.15 -10.08 -14.87
C GLY A 211 27.15 -9.26 -13.57
N VAL A 212 26.02 -9.12 -12.92
CA VAL A 212 25.86 -8.35 -11.66
C VAL A 212 25.31 -9.18 -10.49
N SER A 213 25.37 -10.50 -10.60
CA SER A 213 24.84 -11.40 -9.56
C SER A 213 25.52 -11.25 -8.20
N ASP A 214 26.78 -10.84 -8.16
CA ASP A 214 27.54 -10.52 -6.95
C ASP A 214 27.13 -9.19 -6.29
N LYS A 215 26.42 -8.33 -7.02
CA LYS A 215 25.94 -7.00 -6.58
C LYS A 215 24.46 -6.98 -6.26
N VAL A 216 23.68 -7.99 -6.69
CA VAL A 216 22.23 -8.08 -6.46
C VAL A 216 21.94 -9.09 -5.37
N ILE A 217 21.35 -8.62 -4.28
CA ILE A 217 21.07 -9.40 -3.07
C ILE A 217 19.56 -9.56 -2.94
N PHE A 218 19.08 -10.82 -2.95
CA PHE A 218 17.68 -11.14 -2.74
C PHE A 218 17.46 -11.47 -1.25
N GLU A 219 16.95 -10.50 -0.49
CA GLU A 219 16.81 -10.57 0.97
C GLU A 219 15.67 -11.50 1.47
N GLY A 220 14.80 -11.93 0.55
CA GLY A 220 13.59 -12.64 0.95
C GLY A 220 12.59 -11.75 1.69
N PHE A 221 11.65 -12.37 2.39
CA PHE A 221 10.68 -11.64 3.20
C PHE A 221 11.34 -11.07 4.46
N GLN A 222 11.20 -9.78 4.66
CA GLN A 222 11.67 -9.06 5.82
C GLN A 222 10.51 -8.37 6.54
N SER A 223 10.55 -8.35 7.87
CA SER A 223 9.51 -7.73 8.71
C SER A 223 9.89 -6.33 9.20
N ASP A 224 11.18 -6.04 9.33
CA ASP A 224 11.69 -4.74 9.79
C ASP A 224 12.10 -3.86 8.61
N ILE A 225 11.10 -3.45 7.82
CA ILE A 225 11.28 -2.55 6.67
C ILE A 225 11.87 -1.18 7.08
N PRO A 226 11.46 -0.58 8.22
CA PRO A 226 12.06 0.66 8.69
C PRO A 226 13.59 0.64 8.79
N SER A 227 14.17 -0.40 9.43
CA SER A 227 15.62 -0.52 9.58
C SER A 227 16.32 -0.71 8.24
N LEU A 228 15.73 -1.49 7.32
CA LEU A 228 16.28 -1.67 5.97
C LEU A 228 16.28 -0.36 5.16
N MET A 229 15.20 0.42 5.24
CA MET A 229 15.15 1.72 4.58
C MET A 229 16.15 2.72 5.17
N ASN A 230 16.38 2.68 6.48
CA ASN A 230 17.41 3.51 7.10
C ASN A 230 18.83 3.12 6.69
N GLN A 231 19.07 1.83 6.38
CA GLN A 231 20.35 1.33 5.86
C GLN A 231 20.54 1.59 4.36
N SER A 232 19.52 2.04 3.65
CA SER A 232 19.62 2.34 2.22
C SER A 232 20.24 3.72 2.00
N ASP A 233 20.99 3.90 0.92
CA ASP A 233 21.28 5.23 0.40
C ASP A 233 20.16 5.74 -0.49
N LEU A 234 19.50 4.82 -1.19
CA LEU A 234 18.40 5.11 -2.09
C LEU A 234 17.36 3.99 -2.08
N VAL A 235 16.11 4.31 -1.79
CA VAL A 235 14.97 3.43 -2.04
C VAL A 235 14.45 3.69 -3.44
N VAL A 236 14.22 2.62 -4.23
CA VAL A 236 13.72 2.71 -5.60
C VAL A 236 12.38 1.99 -5.73
N ILE A 237 11.39 2.69 -6.26
CA ILE A 237 10.12 2.12 -6.72
C ILE A 237 10.14 2.06 -8.24
N SER A 238 10.36 0.87 -8.80
CA SER A 238 10.47 0.62 -10.24
C SER A 238 9.16 0.20 -10.89
N SER A 239 8.05 0.20 -10.15
CA SER A 239 6.78 -0.40 -10.54
C SER A 239 6.19 0.14 -11.85
N HIS A 240 5.53 -0.71 -12.63
CA HIS A 240 4.71 -0.30 -13.77
C HIS A 240 3.42 0.40 -13.34
N SER A 241 2.92 0.09 -12.14
CA SER A 241 1.69 0.69 -11.63
C SER A 241 1.54 0.46 -10.14
N GLU A 242 1.07 1.48 -9.45
CA GLU A 242 0.69 1.48 -8.04
C GLU A 242 -0.72 2.07 -7.87
N GLY A 243 -1.28 1.90 -6.69
CA GLY A 243 -2.44 2.69 -6.26
C GLY A 243 -1.99 3.91 -5.45
N PHE A 244 -1.43 3.61 -4.28
CA PHE A 244 -0.68 4.52 -3.40
C PHE A 244 0.28 3.65 -2.60
N SER A 245 1.54 3.67 -2.97
CA SER A 245 2.53 2.72 -2.45
C SER A 245 2.78 2.91 -0.96
N VAL A 246 2.60 1.86 -0.15
CA VAL A 246 2.97 1.87 1.27
C VAL A 246 4.49 2.03 1.42
N VAL A 247 5.27 1.42 0.54
CA VAL A 247 6.74 1.57 0.50
C VAL A 247 7.14 3.04 0.29
N MET A 248 6.40 3.78 -0.56
CA MET A 248 6.62 5.22 -0.72
C MET A 248 6.35 5.97 0.59
N VAL A 249 5.24 5.65 1.26
CA VAL A 249 4.90 6.27 2.55
C VAL A 249 5.98 5.99 3.59
N GLU A 250 6.41 4.72 3.71
CA GLU A 250 7.49 4.33 4.63
C GLU A 250 8.81 5.05 4.32
N ALA A 251 9.15 5.21 3.03
CA ALA A 251 10.38 5.90 2.62
C ALA A 251 10.41 7.37 3.06
N PHE A 252 9.26 8.05 3.13
CA PHE A 252 9.19 9.41 3.70
C PHE A 252 9.55 9.47 5.18
N PHE A 253 9.49 8.37 5.91
CA PHE A 253 9.84 8.33 7.34
C PHE A 253 11.23 7.77 7.60
N TYR A 254 11.72 6.86 6.74
CA TYR A 254 12.88 6.05 7.08
C TYR A 254 14.02 6.10 6.06
N ALA A 255 13.76 6.38 4.79
CA ALA A 255 14.81 6.38 3.78
C ALA A 255 15.47 7.77 3.66
N PRO A 256 16.78 7.86 3.45
CA PRO A 256 17.45 9.14 3.17
C PRO A 256 17.02 9.73 1.83
N LEU A 257 16.76 8.88 0.83
CA LEU A 257 16.29 9.25 -0.51
C LEU A 257 15.29 8.23 -1.07
N LEU A 258 14.37 8.72 -1.89
CA LEU A 258 13.41 7.93 -2.65
C LEU A 258 13.40 8.35 -4.11
N LEU A 259 13.46 7.37 -5.01
CA LEU A 259 13.26 7.54 -6.45
C LEU A 259 12.12 6.63 -6.91
N SER A 260 11.20 7.14 -7.71
CA SER A 260 10.05 6.36 -8.16
C SER A 260 9.81 6.52 -9.66
N THR A 261 9.36 5.45 -10.30
CA THR A 261 8.68 5.58 -11.59
C THR A 261 7.43 6.45 -11.45
N LYS A 262 6.97 7.06 -12.56
CA LYS A 262 5.78 7.91 -12.62
C LYS A 262 4.49 7.10 -12.45
N VAL A 263 4.33 6.51 -11.28
CA VAL A 263 3.12 5.75 -10.90
C VAL A 263 2.15 6.61 -10.09
N SER A 264 0.90 6.15 -10.00
CA SER A 264 -0.13 6.76 -9.14
C SER A 264 0.35 6.95 -7.71
N GLY A 265 0.00 8.05 -7.10
CA GLY A 265 0.50 8.45 -5.78
C GLY A 265 1.89 9.08 -5.83
N ALA A 266 2.87 8.50 -6.53
CA ALA A 266 4.19 9.10 -6.67
C ALA A 266 4.12 10.45 -7.38
N THR A 267 3.44 10.52 -8.51
CA THR A 267 3.22 11.78 -9.27
C THR A 267 2.41 12.84 -8.54
N GLU A 268 1.76 12.49 -7.43
CA GLU A 268 0.98 13.42 -6.61
C GLU A 268 1.79 14.07 -5.49
N ILE A 269 2.85 13.39 -5.07
CA ILE A 269 3.58 13.71 -3.84
C ILE A 269 5.04 14.05 -4.11
N LEU A 270 5.69 13.32 -5.04
CA LEU A 270 7.08 13.54 -5.39
C LEU A 270 7.22 14.66 -6.42
N GLU A 271 8.28 15.42 -6.27
CA GLU A 271 8.73 16.39 -7.27
C GLU A 271 9.43 15.66 -8.44
N GLU A 272 9.52 16.31 -9.61
CA GLU A 272 10.08 15.71 -10.83
C GLU A 272 11.54 15.24 -10.65
N ALA A 273 12.27 15.85 -9.71
CA ALA A 273 13.61 15.43 -9.34
C ALA A 273 13.67 13.97 -8.85
N PHE A 274 12.60 13.48 -8.21
CA PHE A 274 12.46 12.14 -7.64
C PHE A 274 11.58 11.21 -8.48
N LEU A 275 11.23 11.64 -9.69
CA LEU A 275 10.45 10.84 -10.65
C LEU A 275 11.32 10.43 -11.84
N MET A 276 11.04 9.24 -12.38
CA MET A 276 11.75 8.69 -13.53
C MET A 276 10.83 7.87 -14.44
N GLU A 277 11.27 7.68 -15.68
CA GLU A 277 10.77 6.65 -16.59
C GLU A 277 11.69 5.41 -16.51
N HIS A 278 11.20 4.23 -16.90
CA HIS A 278 12.04 3.03 -16.93
C HIS A 278 13.29 3.22 -17.83
N THR A 279 13.16 3.94 -18.94
CA THR A 279 14.25 4.21 -19.88
C THR A 279 15.34 5.15 -19.35
N THR A 280 15.00 6.00 -18.37
CA THR A 280 15.92 6.98 -17.77
C THR A 280 16.41 6.57 -16.38
N MET A 281 16.03 5.39 -15.90
CA MET A 281 16.27 4.94 -14.53
C MET A 281 17.75 4.95 -14.16
N HIS A 282 18.63 4.35 -14.99
CA HIS A 282 20.06 4.35 -14.72
C HIS A 282 20.64 5.76 -14.63
N ALA A 283 20.30 6.66 -15.57
CA ALA A 283 20.80 8.03 -15.59
C ALA A 283 20.33 8.84 -14.35
N LYS A 284 19.12 8.58 -13.85
CA LYS A 284 18.63 9.22 -12.62
C LYS A 284 19.38 8.71 -11.38
N ILE A 285 19.66 7.41 -11.31
CA ILE A 285 20.44 6.82 -10.20
C ILE A 285 21.88 7.37 -10.23
N GLU A 286 22.52 7.45 -11.40
CA GLU A 286 23.84 8.08 -11.59
C GLU A 286 23.83 9.54 -11.11
N ALA A 287 22.85 10.34 -11.54
CA ALA A 287 22.74 11.74 -11.13
C ALA A 287 22.62 11.91 -9.61
N ILE A 288 21.82 11.05 -8.97
CA ILE A 288 21.66 11.05 -7.50
C ILE A 288 22.98 10.69 -6.82
N PHE A 289 23.71 9.68 -7.32
CA PHE A 289 24.99 9.28 -6.75
C PHE A 289 26.03 10.41 -6.84
N HIS A 290 26.13 11.08 -7.97
CA HIS A 290 27.14 12.13 -8.19
C HIS A 290 26.85 13.44 -7.43
N ASP A 291 25.60 13.73 -7.11
CA ASP A 291 25.20 14.94 -6.37
C ASP A 291 24.28 14.61 -5.19
N TYR A 292 24.67 13.58 -4.44
CA TYR A 292 23.86 13.00 -3.36
C TYR A 292 23.40 14.04 -2.34
N ALA A 293 24.29 14.93 -1.91
CA ALA A 293 23.99 15.93 -0.89
C ALA A 293 22.88 16.91 -1.32
N THR A 294 22.88 17.34 -2.59
CA THR A 294 21.82 18.21 -3.12
C THR A 294 20.48 17.48 -3.18
N TYR A 295 20.45 16.24 -3.68
CA TYR A 295 19.21 15.45 -3.71
C TYR A 295 18.69 15.16 -2.29
N GLN A 296 19.58 14.82 -1.36
CA GLN A 296 19.19 14.58 0.04
C GLN A 296 18.53 15.83 0.66
N LYS A 297 19.15 17.00 0.52
CA LYS A 297 18.60 18.27 1.01
C LYS A 297 17.24 18.60 0.40
N GLN A 298 17.06 18.37 -0.90
CA GLN A 298 15.77 18.56 -1.58
C GLN A 298 14.72 17.58 -1.04
N PHE A 299 15.11 16.30 -0.85
CA PHE A 299 14.19 15.30 -0.33
C PHE A 299 13.79 15.56 1.13
N GLU A 300 14.70 16.07 1.95
CA GLU A 300 14.41 16.49 3.33
C GLU A 300 13.40 17.63 3.38
N ALA A 301 13.52 18.63 2.50
CA ALA A 301 12.56 19.72 2.39
C ALA A 301 11.17 19.20 1.96
N LEU A 302 11.13 18.29 0.99
CA LEU A 302 9.89 17.62 0.55
C LEU A 302 9.30 16.78 1.69
N ARG A 303 10.12 16.00 2.38
CA ARG A 303 9.76 15.18 3.54
C ARG A 303 9.06 16.01 4.61
N PHE A 304 9.67 17.11 5.05
CA PHE A 304 9.10 17.98 6.06
C PHE A 304 7.70 18.47 5.70
N ARG A 305 7.45 18.76 4.43
CA ARG A 305 6.14 19.23 3.93
C ARG A 305 5.11 18.11 3.87
N ILE A 306 5.51 16.89 3.53
CA ILE A 306 4.58 15.80 3.16
C ILE A 306 4.30 14.84 4.33
N GLN A 307 5.29 14.53 5.17
CA GLN A 307 5.16 13.57 6.28
C GLN A 307 3.91 13.77 7.15
N PRO A 308 3.50 15.00 7.55
CA PRO A 308 2.31 15.17 8.40
C PRO A 308 1.04 14.60 7.78
N SER A 309 0.92 14.65 6.45
CA SER A 309 -0.23 14.11 5.72
C SER A 309 -0.22 12.58 5.60
N LEU A 310 0.94 11.94 5.80
CA LEU A 310 1.16 10.50 5.64
C LEU A 310 1.20 9.74 6.99
N THR A 311 0.83 10.37 8.08
CA THR A 311 0.72 9.69 9.38
C THR A 311 -0.56 8.86 9.46
N LEU A 312 -0.49 7.73 10.17
CA LEU A 312 -1.66 6.89 10.44
C LEU A 312 -2.74 7.67 11.21
N HIS A 313 -2.33 8.50 12.16
CA HIS A 313 -3.24 9.37 12.91
C HIS A 313 -4.07 10.27 11.98
N ASN A 314 -3.43 10.92 11.00
CA ASN A 314 -4.13 11.76 10.03
C ASN A 314 -5.11 10.94 9.16
N SER A 315 -4.69 9.75 8.70
CA SER A 315 -5.57 8.86 7.91
C SER A 315 -6.79 8.42 8.73
N VAL A 316 -6.61 8.04 9.98
CA VAL A 316 -7.69 7.60 10.89
C VAL A 316 -8.65 8.75 11.18
N ALA A 317 -8.15 9.96 11.45
CA ALA A 317 -8.97 11.15 11.66
C ALA A 317 -9.85 11.45 10.43
N GLN A 318 -9.28 11.35 9.22
CA GLN A 318 -10.05 11.54 7.98
C GLN A 318 -11.10 10.45 7.77
N TYR A 319 -10.79 9.17 8.05
CA TYR A 319 -11.78 8.09 7.97
C TYR A 319 -12.90 8.28 8.99
N ARG A 320 -12.62 8.67 10.23
CA ARG A 320 -13.64 8.94 11.25
C ARG A 320 -14.58 10.07 10.81
N ALA A 321 -14.03 11.20 10.39
CA ALA A 321 -14.81 12.32 9.87
C ALA A 321 -15.68 11.91 8.66
N TYR A 322 -15.12 11.09 7.77
CA TYR A 322 -15.84 10.56 6.60
C TYR A 322 -17.00 9.65 7.01
N TYR A 323 -16.80 8.76 7.99
CA TYR A 323 -17.88 7.89 8.50
C TYR A 323 -19.00 8.69 9.15
N GLU A 324 -18.66 9.67 10.00
CA GLU A 324 -19.64 10.52 10.68
C GLU A 324 -20.49 11.34 9.69
N THR A 325 -19.83 11.94 8.69
CA THR A 325 -20.52 12.68 7.63
C THR A 325 -21.42 11.76 6.80
N SER A 326 -20.90 10.59 6.41
CA SER A 326 -21.65 9.63 5.59
C SER A 326 -22.89 9.07 6.30
N LEU A 327 -22.86 8.92 7.62
CA LEU A 327 -24.02 8.49 8.42
C LEU A 327 -25.10 9.59 8.47
N LYS A 328 -24.71 10.86 8.58
CA LYS A 328 -25.66 11.98 8.56
C LYS A 328 -26.39 12.13 7.22
N ASP A 329 -25.73 11.76 6.11
CA ASP A 329 -26.34 11.79 4.76
C ASP A 329 -27.46 10.75 4.55
N VAL A 330 -27.70 9.84 5.50
CA VAL A 330 -28.67 8.74 5.41
C VAL A 330 -29.79 8.89 6.42
N GLN A 331 -29.59 9.70 7.47
CA GLN A 331 -30.66 10.11 8.42
C GLN A 331 -31.48 11.26 7.85
#